data_cc5ac838924a56ab8d28217e0fd62d01
#
_entry.id   cc5ac838924a56ab8d28217e0fd62d01
#
_cell.length_a   1.000
_cell.length_b   1.000
_cell.length_c   1.000
_cell.angle_alpha   90.00
_cell.angle_beta   90.00
_cell.angle_gamma   90.00
#
_symmetry.space_group_name_H-M   'P 1'
#
loop_
_entity.id
_entity.type
_entity.pdbx_description
1 polymer ?
#
loop_
_entity_poly.entity_id
_entity_poly.type
_entity_poly.pdbx_seq_one_letter_code
_entity_poly.pdbx_strand_id
1 'polypeptide(L)'
;MAATRGEAKSDVAYGEGREALLRAVVTVVARGGLRELTYRAVAAEAGVTHGLVRHHFGSRDALIVAATEYSLGPAISVTGLGEAGSLDDWARDVPKALTDEEEITAFQFEVILESRRRPELREAVSDLYAGFRKAMLADLRAHGVQADKALATLVFAALDGLIFEGLALNEPQTTRAAIRKLRELLRSAGLAG
;
A
#
# COMPACT_ATOMS: atom_id res chain seq x y z
N MET A 1 -7.81 10.02 42.79
CA MET A 1 -7.45 10.37 41.41
C MET A 1 -6.24 9.52 41.00
N ALA A 2 -6.42 8.28 40.61
CA ALA A 2 -5.34 7.41 40.14
C ALA A 2 -5.90 6.26 39.23
N ALA A 3 -6.64 6.59 38.19
CA ALA A 3 -7.20 5.59 37.25
C ALA A 3 -6.88 5.82 35.77
N THR A 4 -6.12 6.86 35.40
CA THR A 4 -5.97 7.24 33.97
C THR A 4 -4.63 6.85 33.34
N ARG A 5 -3.67 6.33 34.09
CA ARG A 5 -2.33 5.98 33.56
C ARG A 5 -2.19 4.54 33.06
N GLY A 6 -3.07 3.65 33.48
CA GLY A 6 -3.05 2.23 33.10
C GLY A 6 -3.70 1.96 31.75
N GLU A 7 -4.81 2.66 31.46
CA GLU A 7 -5.59 2.44 30.22
C GLU A 7 -4.86 2.96 28.99
N ALA A 8 -4.27 4.15 29.03
CA ALA A 8 -3.52 4.71 27.89
C ALA A 8 -2.30 3.86 27.50
N LYS A 9 -1.63 3.22 28.47
CA LYS A 9 -0.48 2.34 28.19
C LYS A 9 -0.89 0.98 27.66
N SER A 10 -2.08 0.48 28.02
CA SER A 10 -2.67 -0.75 27.46
C SER A 10 -3.16 -0.56 26.03
N ASP A 11 -3.71 0.61 25.72
CA ASP A 11 -4.23 0.92 24.37
C ASP A 11 -3.10 1.13 23.36
N VAL A 12 -2.01 1.80 23.73
CA VAL A 12 -0.80 1.95 22.90
C VAL A 12 -0.15 0.59 22.67
N ALA A 13 0.03 -0.22 23.70
CA ALA A 13 0.60 -1.57 23.56
C ALA A 13 -0.32 -2.52 22.73
N TYR A 14 -1.64 -2.34 22.82
CA TYR A 14 -2.62 -3.08 22.04
C TYR A 14 -2.58 -2.66 20.55
N GLY A 15 -2.48 -1.36 20.26
CA GLY A 15 -2.34 -0.83 18.90
C GLY A 15 -1.05 -1.27 18.22
N GLU A 16 0.08 -1.20 18.92
CA GLU A 16 1.39 -1.67 18.45
C GLU A 16 1.38 -3.18 18.17
N GLY A 17 0.72 -3.97 19.03
CA GLY A 17 0.55 -5.40 18.83
C GLY A 17 -0.29 -5.73 17.59
N ARG A 18 -1.38 -4.98 17.35
CA ARG A 18 -2.23 -5.17 16.16
C ARG A 18 -1.46 -4.83 14.87
N GLU A 19 -0.73 -3.74 14.87
CA GLU A 19 0.09 -3.34 13.71
C GLU A 19 1.21 -4.35 13.42
N ALA A 20 1.89 -4.87 14.43
CA ALA A 20 2.88 -5.92 14.28
C ALA A 20 2.28 -7.19 13.63
N LEU A 21 1.05 -7.55 14.00
CA LEU A 21 0.33 -8.66 13.36
C LEU A 21 0.00 -8.36 11.89
N LEU A 22 -0.40 -7.15 11.55
CA LEU A 22 -0.71 -6.77 10.17
C LEU A 22 0.55 -6.77 9.29
N ARG A 23 1.68 -6.29 9.81
CA ARG A 23 2.99 -6.43 9.15
C ARG A 23 3.35 -7.88 8.91
N ALA A 24 3.19 -8.74 9.91
CA ALA A 24 3.45 -10.17 9.76
C ALA A 24 2.56 -10.84 8.68
N VAL A 25 1.29 -10.40 8.54
CA VAL A 25 0.43 -10.84 7.44
C VAL A 25 1.02 -10.46 6.09
N VAL A 26 1.43 -9.20 5.93
CA VAL A 26 2.05 -8.70 4.71
C VAL A 26 3.26 -9.55 4.35
N THR A 27 4.19 -9.74 5.29
CA THR A 27 5.42 -10.53 5.09
C THR A 27 5.12 -11.99 4.71
N VAL A 28 4.21 -12.67 5.43
CA VAL A 28 3.84 -14.07 5.15
C VAL A 28 3.24 -14.21 3.75
N VAL A 29 2.35 -13.30 3.36
CA VAL A 29 1.70 -13.35 2.05
C VAL A 29 2.66 -12.97 0.93
N ALA A 30 3.48 -11.94 1.11
CA ALA A 30 4.47 -11.52 0.12
C ALA A 30 5.45 -12.66 -0.23
N ARG A 31 5.89 -13.42 0.77
CA ARG A 31 6.86 -14.51 0.58
C ARG A 31 6.27 -15.81 0.05
N GLY A 32 5.05 -16.15 0.44
CA GLY A 32 4.47 -17.47 0.16
C GLY A 32 3.12 -17.46 -0.55
N GLY A 33 2.57 -16.26 -0.83
CA GLY A 33 1.22 -16.09 -1.36
C GLY A 33 0.14 -16.30 -0.30
N LEU A 34 -1.09 -15.98 -0.66
CA LEU A 34 -2.23 -16.12 0.25
C LEU A 34 -2.46 -17.56 0.76
N ARG A 35 -2.01 -18.58 0.05
CA ARG A 35 -2.13 -19.98 0.49
C ARG A 35 -1.36 -20.27 1.79
N GLU A 36 -0.23 -19.61 2.00
CA GLU A 36 0.61 -19.79 3.20
C GLU A 36 0.07 -18.99 4.41
N LEU A 37 -0.92 -18.13 4.21
CA LEU A 37 -1.51 -17.35 5.29
C LEU A 37 -2.31 -18.25 6.24
N THR A 38 -1.73 -18.53 7.39
CA THR A 38 -2.36 -19.22 8.52
C THR A 38 -2.14 -18.44 9.81
N TYR A 39 -3.01 -18.62 10.81
CA TYR A 39 -2.78 -18.00 12.12
C TYR A 39 -1.45 -18.40 12.75
N ARG A 40 -0.96 -19.62 12.47
CA ARG A 40 0.33 -20.10 12.96
C ARG A 40 1.49 -19.41 12.27
N ALA A 41 1.43 -19.24 10.94
CA ALA A 41 2.46 -18.52 10.19
C ALA A 41 2.57 -17.07 10.64
N VAL A 42 1.43 -16.37 10.75
CA VAL A 42 1.40 -14.97 11.24
C VAL A 42 1.90 -14.85 12.67
N ALA A 43 1.51 -15.77 13.54
CA ALA A 43 1.97 -15.78 14.93
C ALA A 43 3.48 -16.01 15.05
N ALA A 44 4.02 -16.94 14.24
CA ALA A 44 5.45 -17.21 14.19
C ALA A 44 6.24 -16.00 13.68
N GLU A 45 5.78 -15.33 12.61
CA GLU A 45 6.40 -14.13 12.06
C GLU A 45 6.36 -12.96 13.05
N ALA A 46 5.23 -12.77 13.75
CA ALA A 46 5.07 -11.70 14.73
C ALA A 46 5.66 -12.02 16.12
N GLY A 47 6.18 -13.24 16.36
CA GLY A 47 6.73 -13.65 17.65
C GLY A 47 5.68 -13.78 18.76
N VAL A 48 4.42 -14.13 18.42
CA VAL A 48 3.30 -14.23 19.37
C VAL A 48 2.61 -15.59 19.31
N THR A 49 1.58 -15.80 20.12
CA THR A 49 0.77 -17.03 20.08
C THR A 49 -0.31 -16.95 18.99
N HIS A 50 -0.64 -18.08 18.35
CA HIS A 50 -1.71 -18.12 17.33
C HIS A 50 -3.10 -17.77 17.90
N GLY A 51 -3.32 -17.98 19.20
CA GLY A 51 -4.55 -17.58 19.89
C GLY A 51 -4.75 -16.06 19.89
N LEU A 52 -3.65 -15.30 20.01
CA LEU A 52 -3.68 -13.85 19.97
C LEU A 52 -4.13 -13.34 18.58
N VAL A 53 -3.61 -13.91 17.49
CA VAL A 53 -4.01 -13.54 16.12
C VAL A 53 -5.52 -13.77 15.93
N ARG A 54 -6.02 -14.95 16.33
CA ARG A 54 -7.45 -15.26 16.24
C ARG A 54 -8.32 -14.35 17.11
N HIS A 55 -7.84 -13.96 18.27
CA HIS A 55 -8.54 -13.04 19.16
C HIS A 55 -8.72 -11.65 18.52
N HIS A 56 -7.68 -11.13 17.85
CA HIS A 56 -7.72 -9.80 17.22
C HIS A 56 -8.59 -9.73 15.96
N PHE A 57 -8.62 -10.79 15.15
CA PHE A 57 -9.20 -10.72 13.81
C PHE A 57 -10.37 -11.68 13.56
N GLY A 58 -10.56 -12.68 14.41
CA GLY A 58 -11.68 -13.63 14.33
C GLY A 58 -11.57 -14.59 13.15
N SER A 59 -11.63 -14.08 11.89
CA SER A 59 -11.55 -14.90 10.68
C SER A 59 -10.32 -14.59 9.84
N ARG A 60 -9.95 -15.54 8.96
CA ARG A 60 -8.85 -15.36 7.99
C ARG A 60 -9.16 -14.23 7.01
N ASP A 61 -10.41 -14.09 6.58
CA ASP A 61 -10.82 -13.05 5.65
C ASP A 61 -10.77 -11.68 6.29
N ALA A 62 -11.23 -11.53 7.53
CA ALA A 62 -11.10 -10.30 8.28
C ALA A 62 -9.62 -9.90 8.50
N LEU A 63 -8.74 -10.88 8.67
CA LEU A 63 -7.29 -10.66 8.77
C LEU A 63 -6.72 -10.11 7.45
N ILE A 64 -7.12 -10.67 6.31
CA ILE A 64 -6.69 -10.18 4.98
C ILE A 64 -7.22 -8.77 4.73
N VAL A 65 -8.51 -8.53 4.99
CA VAL A 65 -9.14 -7.21 4.84
C VAL A 65 -8.39 -6.16 5.67
N ALA A 66 -8.17 -6.43 6.95
CA ALA A 66 -7.46 -5.51 7.84
C ALA A 66 -6.01 -5.24 7.39
N ALA A 67 -5.30 -6.25 6.85
CA ALA A 67 -3.96 -6.07 6.30
C ALA A 67 -3.98 -5.27 4.99
N THR A 68 -5.03 -5.43 4.16
CA THR A 68 -5.21 -4.64 2.94
C THR A 68 -5.43 -3.17 3.27
N GLU A 69 -6.28 -2.86 4.23
CA GLU A 69 -6.50 -1.49 4.73
C GLU A 69 -5.20 -0.88 5.28
N TYR A 70 -4.48 -1.65 6.10
CA TYR A 70 -3.20 -1.24 6.68
C TYR A 70 -2.15 -0.90 5.60
N SER A 71 -2.09 -1.66 4.52
CA SER A 71 -1.05 -1.57 3.50
C SER A 71 -1.07 -0.26 2.70
N LEU A 72 -2.18 0.49 2.69
CA LEU A 72 -2.31 1.74 1.93
C LEU A 72 -1.38 2.84 2.46
N GLY A 73 -1.33 3.04 3.77
CA GLY A 73 -0.53 4.09 4.39
C GLY A 73 0.97 3.97 4.09
N PRO A 74 1.61 2.84 4.41
CA PRO A 74 3.02 2.59 4.08
C PRO A 74 3.30 2.69 2.58
N ALA A 75 2.44 2.14 1.70
CA ALA A 75 2.62 2.20 0.26
C ALA A 75 2.59 3.64 -0.29
N ILE A 76 1.73 4.51 0.25
CA ILE A 76 1.74 5.94 -0.10
C ILE A 76 3.00 6.61 0.44
N SER A 77 3.39 6.34 1.68
CA SER A 77 4.53 6.96 2.34
C SER A 77 5.84 6.71 1.59
N VAL A 78 6.10 5.47 1.18
CA VAL A 78 7.36 5.11 0.49
C VAL A 78 7.50 5.76 -0.89
N THR A 79 6.37 6.02 -1.56
CA THR A 79 6.38 6.64 -2.90
C THR A 79 6.53 8.16 -2.86
N GLY A 80 6.47 8.77 -1.68
CA GLY A 80 6.48 10.23 -1.51
C GLY A 80 5.24 10.93 -2.07
N LEU A 81 4.16 10.20 -2.34
CA LEU A 81 2.90 10.78 -2.79
C LEU A 81 2.30 11.69 -1.72
N GLY A 82 1.99 12.92 -2.11
CA GLY A 82 1.44 13.96 -1.22
C GLY A 82 2.51 14.89 -0.63
N GLU A 83 3.78 14.66 -0.86
CA GLU A 83 4.84 15.62 -0.52
C GLU A 83 4.82 16.76 -1.54
N ALA A 84 4.80 18.01 -1.06
CA ALA A 84 4.82 19.17 -1.94
C ALA A 84 6.20 19.33 -2.60
N GLY A 85 6.20 19.64 -3.89
CA GLY A 85 7.44 19.79 -4.66
C GLY A 85 7.21 20.33 -6.07
N SER A 86 8.25 20.30 -6.88
CA SER A 86 8.14 20.60 -8.30
C SER A 86 7.73 19.35 -9.09
N LEU A 87 7.13 19.53 -10.27
CA LEU A 87 6.84 18.41 -11.16
C LEU A 87 8.13 17.65 -11.59
N ASP A 88 9.30 18.30 -11.49
CA ASP A 88 10.60 17.64 -11.76
C ASP A 88 10.92 16.53 -10.76
N ASP A 89 10.51 16.71 -9.52
CA ASP A 89 10.71 15.77 -8.44
C ASP A 89 9.55 14.78 -8.27
N TRP A 90 8.42 15.07 -8.88
CA TRP A 90 7.21 14.25 -8.75
C TRP A 90 7.45 12.78 -9.10
N ALA A 91 6.91 11.89 -8.30
CA ALA A 91 7.04 10.44 -8.44
C ALA A 91 8.51 9.92 -8.49
N ARG A 92 9.48 10.71 -7.98
CA ARG A 92 10.90 10.31 -7.93
C ARG A 92 11.11 9.06 -7.09
N ASP A 93 10.34 8.94 -6.02
CA ASP A 93 10.47 7.89 -5.03
C ASP A 93 9.58 6.67 -5.30
N VAL A 94 8.73 6.71 -6.34
CA VAL A 94 7.91 5.54 -6.75
C VAL A 94 8.72 4.26 -6.92
N PRO A 95 9.95 4.26 -7.50
CA PRO A 95 10.74 3.04 -7.57
C PRO A 95 11.13 2.43 -6.22
N LYS A 96 11.04 3.18 -5.12
CA LYS A 96 11.29 2.64 -3.76
C LYS A 96 10.24 1.60 -3.34
N ALA A 97 9.04 1.65 -3.93
CA ALA A 97 8.04 0.61 -3.72
C ALA A 97 8.53 -0.80 -4.13
N LEU A 98 9.56 -0.86 -4.99
CA LEU A 98 10.17 -2.10 -5.46
C LEU A 98 11.41 -2.53 -4.65
N THR A 99 11.87 -1.72 -3.70
CA THR A 99 13.09 -1.98 -2.91
C THR A 99 12.83 -1.90 -1.41
N ASP A 100 12.25 -0.79 -0.97
CA ASP A 100 12.09 -0.50 0.45
C ASP A 100 10.79 -1.11 1.02
N GLU A 101 9.75 -1.26 0.15
CA GLU A 101 8.43 -1.79 0.51
C GLU A 101 7.96 -2.89 -0.48
N GLU A 102 8.91 -3.69 -0.97
CA GLU A 102 8.61 -4.79 -1.92
C GLU A 102 7.56 -5.76 -1.36
N GLU A 103 7.63 -6.09 -0.06
CA GLU A 103 6.67 -6.99 0.57
C GLU A 103 5.25 -6.41 0.58
N ILE A 104 5.08 -5.11 0.82
CA ILE A 104 3.76 -4.46 0.76
C ILE A 104 3.22 -4.48 -0.66
N THR A 105 4.07 -4.17 -1.63
CA THR A 105 3.71 -4.18 -3.05
C THR A 105 3.28 -5.58 -3.51
N ALA A 106 4.06 -6.60 -3.20
CA ALA A 106 3.75 -7.99 -3.52
C ALA A 106 2.45 -8.46 -2.85
N PHE A 107 2.27 -8.15 -1.56
CA PHE A 107 1.04 -8.44 -0.82
C PHE A 107 -0.20 -7.83 -1.50
N GLN A 108 -0.14 -6.56 -1.88
CA GLN A 108 -1.27 -5.87 -2.52
C GLN A 108 -1.66 -6.55 -3.84
N PHE A 109 -0.71 -6.87 -4.72
CA PHE A 109 -1.02 -7.55 -5.98
C PHE A 109 -1.58 -8.97 -5.76
N GLU A 110 -1.09 -9.72 -4.77
CA GLU A 110 -1.65 -11.01 -4.40
C GLU A 110 -3.14 -10.89 -4.00
N VAL A 111 -3.47 -9.93 -3.13
CA VAL A 111 -4.85 -9.71 -2.68
C VAL A 111 -5.74 -9.20 -3.83
N ILE A 112 -5.25 -8.29 -4.65
CA ILE A 112 -5.96 -7.75 -5.81
C ILE A 112 -6.34 -8.89 -6.77
N LEU A 113 -5.41 -9.76 -7.13
CA LEU A 113 -5.67 -10.88 -8.03
C LEU A 113 -6.63 -11.90 -7.40
N GLU A 114 -6.49 -12.18 -6.11
CA GLU A 114 -7.36 -13.12 -5.40
C GLU A 114 -8.78 -12.59 -5.22
N SER A 115 -8.99 -11.28 -5.12
CA SER A 115 -10.32 -10.67 -5.02
C SER A 115 -11.26 -11.00 -6.19
N ARG A 116 -10.71 -11.42 -7.34
CA ARG A 116 -11.48 -11.91 -8.48
C ARG A 116 -12.19 -13.24 -8.18
N ARG A 117 -11.59 -14.07 -7.31
CA ARG A 117 -12.10 -15.39 -6.92
C ARG A 117 -12.85 -15.34 -5.58
N ARG A 118 -12.55 -14.31 -4.76
CA ARG A 118 -13.07 -14.16 -3.40
C ARG A 118 -13.83 -12.84 -3.26
N PRO A 119 -15.18 -12.87 -3.43
CA PRO A 119 -16.02 -11.68 -3.40
C PRO A 119 -15.89 -10.87 -2.09
N GLU A 120 -15.61 -11.54 -0.97
CA GLU A 120 -15.40 -10.93 0.35
C GLU A 120 -14.21 -9.97 0.43
N LEU A 121 -13.24 -10.03 -0.51
CA LEU A 121 -12.10 -9.14 -0.58
C LEU A 121 -12.34 -7.92 -1.50
N ARG A 122 -13.42 -7.90 -2.29
CA ARG A 122 -13.64 -6.88 -3.31
C ARG A 122 -13.81 -5.48 -2.76
N GLU A 123 -14.49 -5.34 -1.64
CA GLU A 123 -14.70 -4.05 -0.99
C GLU A 123 -13.37 -3.46 -0.54
N ALA A 124 -12.57 -4.22 0.21
CA ALA A 124 -11.25 -3.78 0.68
C ALA A 124 -10.32 -3.41 -0.49
N VAL A 125 -10.33 -4.16 -1.59
CA VAL A 125 -9.55 -3.83 -2.80
C VAL A 125 -10.10 -2.57 -3.49
N SER A 126 -11.42 -2.40 -3.55
CA SER A 126 -12.04 -1.19 -4.10
C SER A 126 -11.63 0.06 -3.30
N ASP A 127 -11.61 -0.04 -1.99
CA ASP A 127 -11.23 1.03 -1.08
C ASP A 127 -9.73 1.34 -1.16
N LEU A 128 -8.89 0.31 -1.29
CA LEU A 128 -7.47 0.46 -1.54
C LEU A 128 -7.21 1.29 -2.80
N TYR A 129 -7.82 0.93 -3.93
CA TYR A 129 -7.71 1.68 -5.18
C TYR A 129 -8.32 3.09 -5.11
N ALA A 130 -9.42 3.26 -4.38
CA ALA A 130 -10.01 4.57 -4.14
C ALA A 130 -9.07 5.47 -3.32
N GLY A 131 -8.40 4.90 -2.33
CA GLY A 131 -7.37 5.58 -1.52
C GLY A 131 -6.19 6.04 -2.37
N PHE A 132 -5.62 5.17 -3.19
CA PHE A 132 -4.52 5.53 -4.10
C PHE A 132 -4.93 6.61 -5.11
N ARG A 133 -6.09 6.50 -5.76
CA ARG A 133 -6.57 7.52 -6.70
C ARG A 133 -6.82 8.87 -6.03
N LYS A 134 -7.30 8.86 -4.78
CA LYS A 134 -7.47 10.07 -3.98
C LYS A 134 -6.12 10.71 -3.66
N ALA A 135 -5.14 9.91 -3.22
CA ALA A 135 -3.78 10.37 -2.95
C ALA A 135 -3.14 10.94 -4.21
N MET A 136 -3.24 10.25 -5.35
CA MET A 136 -2.72 10.70 -6.65
C MET A 136 -3.34 12.03 -7.10
N LEU A 137 -4.65 12.21 -6.93
CA LEU A 137 -5.30 13.48 -7.27
C LEU A 137 -4.78 14.64 -6.42
N ALA A 138 -4.60 14.42 -5.13
CA ALA A 138 -4.06 15.42 -4.21
C ALA A 138 -2.61 15.74 -4.55
N ASP A 139 -1.81 14.72 -4.82
CA ASP A 139 -0.40 14.81 -5.16
C ASP A 139 -0.16 15.59 -6.46
N LEU A 140 -0.84 15.26 -7.55
CA LEU A 140 -0.76 15.98 -8.81
C LEU A 140 -1.09 17.46 -8.64
N ARG A 141 -2.12 17.79 -7.87
CA ARG A 141 -2.50 19.18 -7.59
C ARG A 141 -1.46 19.92 -6.74
N ALA A 142 -0.85 19.24 -5.77
CA ALA A 142 0.22 19.80 -4.96
C ALA A 142 1.46 20.14 -5.81
N HIS A 143 1.66 19.44 -6.94
CA HIS A 143 2.72 19.70 -7.92
C HIS A 143 2.31 20.63 -9.08
N GLY A 144 1.22 21.38 -8.93
CA GLY A 144 0.77 22.37 -9.91
C GLY A 144 0.04 21.79 -11.12
N VAL A 145 -0.25 20.48 -11.15
CA VAL A 145 -0.98 19.86 -12.27
C VAL A 145 -2.49 20.12 -12.11
N GLN A 146 -3.14 20.63 -13.16
CA GLN A 146 -4.59 20.80 -13.20
C GLN A 146 -5.29 19.44 -13.40
N ALA A 147 -5.28 18.63 -12.34
CA ALA A 147 -5.79 17.29 -12.39
C ALA A 147 -7.27 17.19 -11.97
N ASP A 148 -8.03 16.42 -12.73
CA ASP A 148 -9.32 15.86 -12.36
C ASP A 148 -9.22 14.39 -11.96
N LYS A 149 -10.34 13.78 -11.61
CA LYS A 149 -10.39 12.36 -11.20
C LYS A 149 -9.97 11.40 -12.33
N ALA A 150 -10.26 11.75 -13.59
CA ALA A 150 -9.94 10.91 -14.74
C ALA A 150 -8.43 10.90 -14.99
N LEU A 151 -7.79 12.09 -14.98
CA LEU A 151 -6.34 12.21 -15.11
C LEU A 151 -5.61 11.50 -13.95
N ALA A 152 -6.07 11.70 -12.71
CA ALA A 152 -5.48 11.03 -11.56
C ALA A 152 -5.58 9.50 -11.66
N THR A 153 -6.70 8.99 -12.18
CA THR A 153 -6.89 7.55 -12.41
C THR A 153 -5.93 7.05 -13.50
N LEU A 154 -5.78 7.78 -14.60
CA LEU A 154 -4.88 7.42 -15.70
C LEU A 154 -3.42 7.38 -15.24
N VAL A 155 -2.99 8.42 -14.53
CA VAL A 155 -1.62 8.53 -14.03
C VAL A 155 -1.33 7.46 -12.98
N PHE A 156 -2.26 7.22 -12.06
CA PHE A 156 -2.16 6.13 -11.10
C PHE A 156 -2.02 4.77 -11.81
N ALA A 157 -2.88 4.48 -12.79
CA ALA A 157 -2.82 3.21 -13.53
C ALA A 157 -1.49 3.03 -14.29
N ALA A 158 -0.91 4.11 -14.82
CA ALA A 158 0.41 4.07 -15.44
C ALA A 158 1.51 3.72 -14.43
N LEU A 159 1.51 4.33 -13.25
CA LEU A 159 2.49 4.04 -12.20
C LEU A 159 2.29 2.64 -11.60
N ASP A 160 1.05 2.23 -11.36
CA ASP A 160 0.69 0.90 -10.86
C ASP A 160 1.19 -0.20 -11.80
N GLY A 161 0.99 -0.01 -13.12
CA GLY A 161 1.52 -0.91 -14.15
C GLY A 161 3.05 -0.98 -14.16
N LEU A 162 3.73 0.15 -14.03
CA LEU A 162 5.20 0.21 -13.95
C LEU A 162 5.74 -0.46 -12.68
N ILE A 163 5.05 -0.34 -11.56
CA ILE A 163 5.39 -1.01 -10.31
C ILE A 163 5.19 -2.53 -10.46
N PHE A 164 4.07 -2.96 -11.07
CA PHE A 164 3.82 -4.38 -11.33
C PHE A 164 4.87 -5.01 -12.24
N GLU A 165 5.22 -4.35 -13.36
CA GLU A 165 6.33 -4.78 -14.23
C GLU A 165 7.65 -4.82 -13.49
N GLY A 166 7.96 -3.78 -12.72
CA GLY A 166 9.18 -3.69 -11.93
C GLY A 166 9.32 -4.83 -10.92
N LEU A 167 8.23 -5.20 -10.24
CA LEU A 167 8.19 -6.33 -9.34
C LEU A 167 8.43 -7.68 -10.06
N ALA A 168 7.85 -7.83 -11.25
CA ALA A 168 7.93 -9.07 -12.03
C ALA A 168 9.25 -9.24 -12.78
N LEU A 169 9.81 -8.16 -13.32
CA LEU A 169 10.95 -8.19 -14.24
C LEU A 169 12.24 -7.66 -13.63
N ASN A 170 12.17 -6.97 -12.49
CA ASN A 170 13.31 -6.33 -11.81
C ASN A 170 14.10 -5.36 -12.73
N GLU A 171 13.39 -4.49 -13.45
CA GLU A 171 13.95 -3.52 -14.39
C GLU A 171 13.82 -2.06 -13.90
N PRO A 172 14.50 -1.64 -12.83
CA PRO A 172 14.31 -0.31 -12.22
C PRO A 172 14.68 0.85 -13.15
N GLN A 173 15.55 0.63 -14.14
CA GLN A 173 15.94 1.67 -15.11
C GLN A 173 14.80 1.97 -16.09
N THR A 174 14.09 0.94 -16.55
CA THR A 174 12.91 1.06 -17.40
C THR A 174 11.81 1.86 -16.68
N THR A 175 11.51 1.50 -15.43
CA THR A 175 10.56 2.23 -14.59
C THR A 175 10.92 3.70 -14.44
N ARG A 176 12.19 4.02 -14.11
CA ARG A 176 12.67 5.41 -13.99
C ARG A 176 12.55 6.19 -15.30
N ALA A 177 12.87 5.56 -16.44
CA ALA A 177 12.76 6.19 -17.75
C ALA A 177 11.30 6.51 -18.10
N ALA A 178 10.39 5.58 -17.84
CA ALA A 178 8.95 5.76 -18.07
C ALA A 178 8.37 6.87 -17.18
N ILE A 179 8.76 6.95 -15.91
CA ILE A 179 8.34 8.04 -15.00
C ILE A 179 8.83 9.40 -15.52
N ARG A 180 10.08 9.51 -15.97
CA ARG A 180 10.56 10.77 -16.59
C ARG A 180 9.71 11.16 -17.79
N LYS A 181 9.36 10.20 -18.64
CA LYS A 181 8.53 10.44 -19.81
C LYS A 181 7.10 10.88 -19.44
N LEU A 182 6.56 10.30 -18.38
CA LEU A 182 5.24 10.69 -17.86
C LEU A 182 5.23 12.16 -17.40
N ARG A 183 6.29 12.63 -16.71
CA ARG A 183 6.46 14.04 -16.34
C ARG A 183 6.51 14.96 -17.57
N GLU A 184 7.26 14.60 -18.61
CA GLU A 184 7.33 15.36 -19.86
C GLU A 184 5.95 15.46 -20.52
N LEU A 185 5.17 14.38 -20.53
CA LEU A 185 3.81 14.37 -21.07
C LEU A 185 2.87 15.29 -20.28
N LEU A 186 2.94 15.27 -18.96
CA LEU A 186 2.13 16.16 -18.11
C LEU A 186 2.46 17.63 -18.36
N ARG A 187 3.73 18.00 -18.60
CA ARG A 187 4.12 19.38 -18.98
C ARG A 187 3.64 19.76 -20.37
N SER A 188 3.90 18.91 -21.35
CA SER A 188 3.58 19.21 -22.76
C SER A 188 2.08 19.29 -23.02
N ALA A 189 1.27 18.63 -22.21
CA ALA A 189 -0.19 18.74 -22.29
C ALA A 189 -0.76 20.04 -21.72
N GLY A 190 0.09 20.97 -21.24
CA GLY A 190 -0.35 22.20 -20.60
C GLY A 190 -1.09 22.00 -19.28
N LEU A 191 -0.89 20.85 -18.65
CA LEU A 191 -1.55 20.47 -17.39
C LEU A 191 -0.77 20.93 -16.17
N ALA A 192 0.49 21.37 -16.35
CA ALA A 192 1.32 21.96 -15.31
C ALA A 192 1.64 23.42 -15.66
N GLY A 193 1.43 24.32 -14.70
CA GLY A 193 1.76 25.74 -14.81
C GLY A 193 3.21 26.01 -14.42
#